data_03a8825a0ef2da2d8fa872c9f744655d
#
_entry.id   03a8825a0ef2da2d8fa872c9f744655d
#
_cell.length_a   1.000
_cell.length_b   1.000
_cell.length_c   1.000
_cell.angle_alpha   90.00
_cell.angle_beta   90.00
_cell.angle_gamma   90.00
#
_symmetry.space_group_name_H-M   'P 1'
#
loop_
_entity.id
_entity.type
_entity.pdbx_description
1 polymer ?
#
loop_
_entity_poly.entity_id
_entity_poly.type
_entity_poly.pdbx_seq_one_letter_code
_entity_poly.pdbx_strand_id
1 'polypeptide(L)'
;MKPIRTMVLGVGALSLLIIVPAIAQHPTIQRKVLLTQDLPIPGYQAVMAAVEIPAGGREGRHTHPGAVVVYIQEGTITFDHEGKPTMTYKAGDSIYVEAGKIHEGINNGTSPVKAIATFVVEKGKPLASPAAP
;
A
#
# COMPACT_ATOMS: atom_id res chain seq x y z
N MET A 1 60.42 -21.91 51.36
CA MET A 1 59.05 -22.07 50.82
C MET A 1 58.71 -20.81 50.00
N LYS A 2 58.61 -20.94 48.69
CA LYS A 2 58.21 -19.80 47.84
C LYS A 2 56.73 -19.92 47.54
N PRO A 3 55.92 -18.85 47.60
CA PRO A 3 54.49 -18.91 47.23
C PRO A 3 54.31 -18.95 45.71
N ILE A 4 53.49 -19.89 45.26
CA ILE A 4 53.05 -20.01 43.86
C ILE A 4 52.03 -18.89 43.58
N ARG A 5 52.36 -18.01 42.64
CA ARG A 5 51.42 -17.00 42.11
C ARG A 5 50.56 -17.64 41.02
N THR A 6 49.28 -17.83 41.35
CA THR A 6 48.29 -18.27 40.39
C THR A 6 47.91 -17.08 39.48
N MET A 7 48.20 -17.19 38.21
CA MET A 7 47.85 -16.21 37.17
C MET A 7 46.45 -16.54 36.65
N VAL A 8 45.46 -15.71 36.99
CA VAL A 8 44.10 -15.83 36.47
C VAL A 8 44.05 -15.14 35.10
N LEU A 9 43.93 -15.92 34.04
CA LEU A 9 43.67 -15.43 32.71
C LEU A 9 42.19 -15.05 32.60
N GLY A 10 41.91 -13.74 32.56
CA GLY A 10 40.59 -13.22 32.28
C GLY A 10 40.25 -13.39 30.79
N VAL A 11 39.30 -14.26 30.48
CA VAL A 11 38.74 -14.38 29.11
C VAL A 11 37.74 -13.22 28.94
N GLY A 12 38.15 -12.17 28.25
CA GLY A 12 37.27 -11.09 27.83
C GLY A 12 36.34 -11.57 26.72
N ALA A 13 35.08 -11.74 27.03
CA ALA A 13 34.05 -12.00 26.01
C ALA A 13 33.81 -10.74 25.19
N LEU A 14 34.27 -10.72 23.94
CA LEU A 14 33.98 -9.66 22.98
C LEU A 14 32.56 -9.87 22.46
N SER A 15 31.59 -9.15 23.02
CA SER A 15 30.19 -9.17 22.53
C SER A 15 30.10 -8.43 21.20
N LEU A 16 29.97 -9.19 20.11
CA LEU A 16 29.72 -8.66 18.77
C LEU A 16 28.28 -8.12 18.70
N LEU A 17 28.13 -6.79 18.70
CA LEU A 17 26.81 -6.14 18.54
C LEU A 17 26.41 -6.30 17.06
N ILE A 18 25.50 -7.23 16.75
CA ILE A 18 24.93 -7.38 15.40
C ILE A 18 23.90 -6.29 15.24
N ILE A 19 24.22 -5.24 14.48
CA ILE A 19 23.27 -4.21 14.06
C ILE A 19 22.45 -4.82 12.92
N VAL A 20 21.23 -5.28 13.24
CA VAL A 20 20.25 -5.70 12.23
C VAL A 20 19.65 -4.42 11.67
N PRO A 21 19.76 -4.16 10.35
CA PRO A 21 19.11 -2.99 9.77
C PRO A 21 17.59 -3.14 9.94
N ALA A 22 16.95 -2.17 10.57
CA ALA A 22 15.50 -2.10 10.63
C ALA A 22 14.99 -1.87 9.21
N ILE A 23 14.35 -2.88 8.62
CA ILE A 23 13.63 -2.72 7.36
C ILE A 23 12.45 -1.81 7.67
N ALA A 24 12.47 -0.59 7.15
CA ALA A 24 11.36 0.35 7.25
C ALA A 24 10.14 -0.29 6.56
N GLN A 25 9.17 -0.74 7.34
CA GLN A 25 7.91 -1.23 6.81
C GLN A 25 7.11 -0.02 6.35
N HIS A 26 6.69 -0.01 5.08
CA HIS A 26 5.75 1.00 4.60
C HIS A 26 4.42 0.87 5.36
N PRO A 27 3.81 1.99 5.76
CA PRO A 27 2.53 1.95 6.46
C PRO A 27 1.48 1.22 5.63
N THR A 28 0.69 0.36 6.31
CA THR A 28 -0.30 -0.49 5.64
C THR A 28 -1.51 0.31 5.18
N ILE A 29 -1.90 0.14 3.91
CA ILE A 29 -3.13 0.68 3.34
C ILE A 29 -4.33 -0.01 3.99
N GLN A 30 -5.32 0.78 4.40
CA GLN A 30 -6.57 0.26 4.93
C GLN A 30 -7.67 0.33 3.87
N ARG A 31 -8.44 -0.77 3.74
CA ARG A 31 -9.58 -0.86 2.82
C ARG A 31 -10.77 -1.46 3.56
N LYS A 32 -11.93 -0.80 3.43
CA LYS A 32 -13.19 -1.25 4.02
C LYS A 32 -14.27 -1.24 2.94
N VAL A 33 -14.81 -2.40 2.61
CA VAL A 33 -15.99 -2.49 1.72
C VAL A 33 -17.18 -1.85 2.43
N LEU A 34 -17.84 -0.91 1.75
CA LEU A 34 -19.01 -0.17 2.22
C LEU A 34 -20.29 -0.73 1.61
N LEU A 35 -20.24 -1.16 0.35
CA LEU A 35 -21.39 -1.66 -0.39
C LEU A 35 -20.91 -2.69 -1.43
N THR A 36 -21.67 -3.74 -1.61
CA THR A 36 -21.60 -4.64 -2.77
C THR A 36 -23.01 -4.79 -3.32
N GLN A 37 -23.21 -4.48 -4.59
CA GLN A 37 -24.50 -4.51 -5.26
C GLN A 37 -24.40 -5.15 -6.64
N ASP A 38 -25.27 -6.11 -6.89
CA ASP A 38 -25.43 -6.67 -8.22
C ASP A 38 -25.93 -5.62 -9.20
N LEU A 39 -25.34 -5.60 -10.39
CA LEU A 39 -25.76 -4.70 -11.47
C LEU A 39 -26.79 -5.38 -12.38
N PRO A 40 -27.61 -4.59 -13.09
CA PRO A 40 -28.51 -5.14 -14.13
C PRO A 40 -27.76 -5.61 -15.38
N ILE A 41 -26.52 -6.00 -15.21
CA ILE A 41 -25.62 -6.60 -16.20
C ILE A 41 -25.26 -7.99 -15.67
N PRO A 42 -25.66 -9.08 -16.36
CA PRO A 42 -25.42 -10.43 -15.88
C PRO A 42 -23.94 -10.69 -15.55
N GLY A 43 -23.69 -11.21 -14.35
CA GLY A 43 -22.35 -11.54 -13.89
C GLY A 43 -21.52 -10.37 -13.35
N TYR A 44 -22.05 -9.14 -13.31
CA TYR A 44 -21.35 -7.96 -12.82
C TYR A 44 -21.91 -7.44 -11.50
N GLN A 45 -21.06 -6.78 -10.75
CA GLN A 45 -21.38 -6.10 -9.48
C GLN A 45 -20.63 -4.78 -9.38
N ALA A 46 -21.22 -3.85 -8.62
CA ALA A 46 -20.53 -2.66 -8.10
C ALA A 46 -20.05 -2.95 -6.69
N VAL A 47 -18.79 -2.61 -6.39
CA VAL A 47 -18.23 -2.66 -5.04
C VAL A 47 -17.73 -1.28 -4.68
N MET A 48 -18.24 -0.70 -3.60
CA MET A 48 -17.76 0.57 -3.07
C MET A 48 -16.90 0.32 -1.83
N ALA A 49 -15.73 0.90 -1.78
CA ALA A 49 -14.80 0.78 -0.66
C ALA A 49 -14.24 2.12 -0.21
N ALA A 50 -14.14 2.32 1.09
CA ALA A 50 -13.31 3.35 1.68
C ALA A 50 -11.85 2.88 1.67
N VAL A 51 -10.95 3.76 1.25
CA VAL A 51 -9.50 3.51 1.17
C VAL A 51 -8.80 4.60 1.97
N GLU A 52 -7.89 4.20 2.84
CA GLU A 52 -7.01 5.12 3.56
C GLU A 52 -5.55 4.75 3.31
N ILE A 53 -4.78 5.72 2.81
CA ILE A 53 -3.35 5.60 2.55
C ILE A 53 -2.65 6.49 3.57
N PRO A 54 -2.00 5.92 4.60
CA PRO A 54 -1.30 6.72 5.61
C PRO A 54 -0.16 7.53 5.01
N ALA A 55 0.32 8.53 5.73
CA ALA A 55 1.46 9.35 5.33
C ALA A 55 2.67 8.47 4.97
N GLY A 56 3.29 8.71 3.82
CA GLY A 56 4.39 7.90 3.29
C GLY A 56 3.97 6.51 2.76
N GLY A 57 2.66 6.19 2.76
CA GLY A 57 2.13 4.91 2.28
C GLY A 57 2.09 4.82 0.75
N ARG A 58 2.16 3.58 0.25
CA ARG A 58 2.08 3.24 -1.18
C ARG A 58 1.17 2.04 -1.36
N GLU A 59 0.35 2.05 -2.41
CA GLU A 59 -0.52 0.92 -2.72
C GLU A 59 0.23 -0.27 -3.32
N GLY A 60 1.41 -0.03 -3.89
CA GLY A 60 2.10 -0.98 -4.77
C GLY A 60 1.45 -1.04 -6.15
N ARG A 61 2.24 -1.36 -7.16
CA ARG A 61 1.75 -1.51 -8.55
C ARG A 61 0.77 -2.67 -8.65
N HIS A 62 -0.42 -2.40 -9.16
CA HIS A 62 -1.49 -3.40 -9.25
C HIS A 62 -2.45 -3.09 -10.40
N THR A 63 -3.35 -4.04 -10.67
CA THR A 63 -4.42 -3.93 -11.65
C THR A 63 -5.76 -4.27 -11.02
N HIS A 64 -6.84 -3.85 -11.67
CA HIS A 64 -8.22 -4.27 -11.34
C HIS A 64 -8.85 -5.02 -12.53
N PRO A 65 -9.71 -6.03 -12.29
CA PRO A 65 -10.36 -6.79 -13.36
C PRO A 65 -11.45 -5.99 -14.09
N GLY A 66 -11.84 -4.84 -13.57
CA GLY A 66 -12.83 -3.94 -14.14
C GLY A 66 -12.48 -2.47 -13.94
N ALA A 67 -13.36 -1.58 -14.37
CA ALA A 67 -13.19 -0.15 -14.21
C ALA A 67 -13.33 0.28 -12.74
N VAL A 68 -12.55 1.28 -12.35
CA VAL A 68 -12.64 1.88 -11.02
C VAL A 68 -12.77 3.40 -11.14
N VAL A 69 -13.69 3.97 -10.37
CA VAL A 69 -13.80 5.41 -10.15
C VAL A 69 -13.40 5.70 -8.72
N VAL A 70 -12.43 6.58 -8.53
CA VAL A 70 -11.94 6.99 -7.21
C VAL A 70 -12.28 8.46 -6.99
N TYR A 71 -12.85 8.78 -5.84
CA TYR A 71 -13.07 10.15 -5.38
C TYR A 71 -12.19 10.43 -4.16
N ILE A 72 -11.37 11.45 -4.23
CA ILE A 72 -10.49 11.86 -3.12
C ILE A 72 -11.29 12.72 -2.15
N GLN A 73 -11.46 12.25 -0.92
CA GLN A 73 -12.17 12.97 0.13
C GLN A 73 -11.25 13.89 0.93
N GLU A 74 -10.03 13.41 1.24
CA GLU A 74 -9.04 14.13 2.05
C GLU A 74 -7.62 13.85 1.53
N GLY A 75 -6.74 14.84 1.68
CA GLY A 75 -5.32 14.71 1.36
C GLY A 75 -4.99 14.93 -0.11
N THR A 76 -3.78 14.54 -0.47
CA THR A 76 -3.21 14.67 -1.83
C THR A 76 -2.45 13.40 -2.16
N ILE A 77 -2.76 12.82 -3.32
CA ILE A 77 -2.15 11.57 -3.80
C ILE A 77 -1.38 11.81 -5.10
N THR A 78 -0.18 11.26 -5.19
CA THR A 78 0.53 11.09 -6.46
C THR A 78 0.06 9.77 -7.08
N PHE A 79 -0.37 9.80 -8.34
CA PHE A 79 -0.93 8.67 -9.02
C PHE A 79 -0.14 8.36 -10.29
N ASP A 80 0.50 7.19 -10.29
CA ASP A 80 1.19 6.64 -11.45
C ASP A 80 0.26 5.69 -12.18
N HIS A 81 0.14 5.83 -13.50
CA HIS A 81 -0.79 5.09 -14.32
C HIS A 81 -0.14 4.74 -15.67
N GLU A 82 -0.11 3.46 -15.98
CA GLU A 82 0.50 2.95 -17.20
C GLU A 82 0.00 3.66 -18.46
N GLY A 83 0.95 4.18 -19.23
CA GLY A 83 0.67 4.89 -20.48
C GLY A 83 0.19 6.34 -20.32
N LYS A 84 0.20 6.89 -19.10
CA LYS A 84 -0.17 8.28 -18.82
C LYS A 84 0.93 8.97 -18.01
N PRO A 85 1.05 10.30 -18.05
CA PRO A 85 1.90 11.03 -17.14
C PRO A 85 1.49 10.79 -15.68
N THR A 86 2.46 10.74 -14.78
CA THR A 86 2.19 10.75 -13.33
C THR A 86 1.49 12.04 -12.96
N MET A 87 0.38 11.94 -12.24
CA MET A 87 -0.49 13.06 -11.86
C MET A 87 -0.60 13.18 -10.35
N THR A 88 -0.96 14.38 -9.89
CA THR A 88 -1.29 14.62 -8.49
C THR A 88 -2.75 15.01 -8.39
N TYR A 89 -3.48 14.33 -7.51
CA TYR A 89 -4.90 14.57 -7.22
C TYR A 89 -5.07 14.99 -5.76
N LYS A 90 -6.00 15.87 -5.50
CA LYS A 90 -6.32 16.42 -4.17
C LYS A 90 -7.78 16.19 -3.80
N ALA A 91 -8.15 16.48 -2.58
CA ALA A 91 -9.53 16.43 -2.12
C ALA A 91 -10.47 17.17 -3.09
N GLY A 92 -11.56 16.50 -3.50
CA GLY A 92 -12.52 16.94 -4.50
C GLY A 92 -12.24 16.42 -5.92
N ASP A 93 -11.06 15.92 -6.21
CA ASP A 93 -10.72 15.35 -7.52
C ASP A 93 -11.22 13.91 -7.63
N SER A 94 -11.40 13.46 -8.89
CA SER A 94 -11.76 12.08 -9.22
C SER A 94 -10.74 11.49 -10.20
N ILE A 95 -10.52 10.18 -10.07
CA ILE A 95 -9.62 9.40 -10.91
C ILE A 95 -10.42 8.28 -11.57
N TYR A 96 -10.23 8.08 -12.86
CA TYR A 96 -10.73 6.91 -13.57
C TYR A 96 -9.58 5.96 -13.88
N VAL A 97 -9.76 4.69 -13.52
CA VAL A 97 -8.79 3.62 -13.78
C VAL A 97 -9.44 2.59 -14.70
N GLU A 98 -8.84 2.39 -15.86
CA GLU A 98 -9.28 1.41 -16.84
C GLU A 98 -8.98 -0.02 -16.36
N ALA A 99 -9.85 -0.95 -16.72
CA ALA A 99 -9.66 -2.38 -16.45
C ALA A 99 -8.30 -2.87 -16.96
N GLY A 100 -7.57 -3.62 -16.14
CA GLY A 100 -6.30 -4.24 -16.49
C GLY A 100 -5.10 -3.30 -16.56
N LYS A 101 -5.27 -1.97 -16.41
CA LYS A 101 -4.15 -1.03 -16.41
C LYS A 101 -3.39 -1.03 -15.10
N ILE A 102 -2.05 -1.11 -15.21
CA ILE A 102 -1.17 -1.04 -14.05
C ILE A 102 -1.15 0.39 -13.53
N HIS A 103 -1.34 0.54 -12.22
CA HIS A 103 -1.29 1.83 -11.55
C HIS A 103 -0.85 1.69 -10.09
N GLU A 104 -0.54 2.83 -9.48
CA GLU A 104 -0.16 2.93 -8.08
C GLU A 104 -0.55 4.30 -7.51
N GLY A 105 -1.17 4.30 -6.34
CA GLY A 105 -1.38 5.48 -5.53
C GLY A 105 -0.27 5.61 -4.48
N ILE A 106 0.31 6.82 -4.36
CA ILE A 106 1.43 7.12 -3.47
C ILE A 106 1.09 8.36 -2.65
N ASN A 107 1.11 8.22 -1.33
CA ASN A 107 0.96 9.36 -0.43
C ASN A 107 2.33 9.89 0.00
N ASN A 108 2.84 10.90 -0.70
CA ASN A 108 4.09 11.58 -0.36
C ASN A 108 3.91 12.69 0.69
N GLY A 109 2.70 12.87 1.21
CA GLY A 109 2.37 13.88 2.20
C GLY A 109 2.63 13.44 3.64
N THR A 110 2.27 14.32 4.58
CA THR A 110 2.40 14.12 6.02
C THR A 110 1.09 13.78 6.72
N SER A 111 -0.01 13.76 5.97
CA SER A 111 -1.35 13.41 6.45
C SER A 111 -1.91 12.24 5.65
N PRO A 112 -2.85 11.45 6.19
CA PRO A 112 -3.51 10.38 5.45
C PRO A 112 -4.25 10.92 4.21
N VAL A 113 -4.29 10.11 3.14
CA VAL A 113 -5.23 10.29 2.02
C VAL A 113 -6.42 9.40 2.28
N LYS A 114 -7.63 9.96 2.19
CA LYS A 114 -8.88 9.19 2.24
C LYS A 114 -9.62 9.31 0.92
N ALA A 115 -10.09 8.19 0.42
CA ALA A 115 -10.78 8.10 -0.85
C ALA A 115 -11.93 7.10 -0.80
N ILE A 116 -12.88 7.27 -1.72
CA ILE A 116 -13.90 6.26 -2.04
C ILE A 116 -13.58 5.71 -3.41
N ALA A 117 -13.38 4.40 -3.49
CA ALA A 117 -13.17 3.67 -4.73
C ALA A 117 -14.43 2.85 -5.06
N THR A 118 -14.97 3.03 -6.26
CA THR A 118 -16.11 2.26 -6.77
C THR A 118 -15.67 1.42 -7.95
N PHE A 119 -15.75 0.11 -7.78
CA PHE A 119 -15.35 -0.90 -8.74
C PHE A 119 -16.58 -1.41 -9.50
N VAL A 120 -16.48 -1.53 -10.82
CA VAL A 120 -17.45 -2.24 -11.66
C VAL A 120 -16.74 -3.48 -12.19
N VAL A 121 -17.03 -4.63 -11.61
CA VAL A 121 -16.25 -5.86 -11.81
C VAL A 121 -17.12 -7.09 -12.01
N GLU A 122 -16.58 -8.12 -12.65
CA GLU A 122 -17.20 -9.44 -12.68
C GLU A 122 -17.21 -10.06 -11.27
N LYS A 123 -18.30 -10.75 -10.95
CA LYS A 123 -18.44 -11.48 -9.69
C LYS A 123 -17.39 -12.59 -9.58
N GLY A 124 -16.89 -12.79 -8.34
CA GLY A 124 -15.94 -13.86 -8.03
C GLY A 124 -14.50 -13.59 -8.42
N LYS A 125 -14.20 -12.45 -9.08
CA LYS A 125 -12.81 -12.03 -9.32
C LYS A 125 -12.26 -11.22 -8.16
N PRO A 126 -10.95 -11.33 -7.84
CA PRO A 126 -10.33 -10.47 -6.83
C PRO A 126 -10.37 -9.01 -7.30
N LEU A 127 -10.66 -8.08 -6.39
CA LEU A 127 -10.76 -6.65 -6.72
C LEU A 127 -9.44 -6.06 -7.21
N ALA A 128 -8.31 -6.59 -6.78
CA ALA A 128 -6.99 -6.16 -7.19
C ALA A 128 -6.04 -7.35 -7.34
N SER A 129 -5.08 -7.25 -8.26
CA SER A 129 -4.01 -8.22 -8.44
C SER A 129 -2.66 -7.47 -8.51
N PRO A 130 -1.63 -7.91 -7.76
CA PRO A 130 -0.29 -7.32 -7.87
C PRO A 130 0.21 -7.38 -9.31
N ALA A 131 0.85 -6.30 -9.75
CA ALA A 131 1.57 -6.26 -11.02
C ALA A 131 3.06 -6.46 -10.80
N ALA A 132 3.77 -6.98 -11.80
CA ALA A 132 5.22 -7.06 -11.77
C ALA A 132 5.83 -5.64 -11.65
N PRO A 133 6.98 -5.53 -10.97
CA PRO A 133 7.71 -4.28 -10.86
C PRO A 133 8.18 -3.74 -12.21
#